data_3e7914f1b1da152f23d29df95fa0af1e
#
_entry.id   3e7914f1b1da152f23d29df95fa0af1e
#
_cell.length_a   1.000
_cell.length_b   1.000
_cell.length_c   1.000
_cell.angle_alpha   90.00
_cell.angle_beta   90.00
_cell.angle_gamma   90.00
#
_symmetry.space_group_name_H-M   'P 1'
#
loop_
_entity.id
_entity.type
_entity.pdbx_description
1 polymer ?
#
loop_
_entity_poly.entity_id
_entity_poly.type
_entity_poly.pdbx_seq_one_letter_code
_entity_poly.pdbx_strand_id
1 'polypeptide(L)'
;PAKNIELFEEWSDDPEQLQAGQSITRRVDIRAEGLMAAQLPKLPPLNLPGIKLYPDQPGLQNTSDESGLIGLRSESTAMIPTQPGDYTLPELRIAWWNTETNQPEVAVLPARTLRIAAAPGQIQDEPTQPSTVAAPPTADNAAEFAPRIPAATSAQLFWLYGIIGALLLSNLVCLG
;
A
#
# COMPACT_ATOMS: atom_id res chain seq x y z
N PRO A 1 -24.02 -15.71 16.67
CA PRO A 1 -25.41 -15.47 16.35
C PRO A 1 -25.73 -13.97 16.51
N ALA A 2 -26.46 -13.37 15.56
CA ALA A 2 -26.89 -11.99 15.55
C ALA A 2 -28.32 -11.89 15.01
N LYS A 3 -28.96 -10.74 15.12
CA LYS A 3 -30.23 -10.47 14.44
C LYS A 3 -30.00 -10.03 12.99
N ASN A 4 -28.93 -9.23 12.78
CA ASN A 4 -28.52 -8.76 11.47
C ASN A 4 -27.00 -8.51 11.45
N ILE A 5 -26.34 -8.71 10.29
CA ILE A 5 -24.95 -8.28 10.04
C ILE A 5 -24.89 -7.63 8.66
N GLU A 6 -24.32 -6.43 8.63
CA GLU A 6 -24.11 -5.63 7.42
C GLU A 6 -22.65 -5.23 7.28
N LEU A 7 -22.17 -5.17 6.05
CA LEU A 7 -20.84 -4.71 5.68
C LEU A 7 -20.93 -3.43 4.86
N PHE A 8 -20.13 -2.44 5.24
CA PHE A 8 -20.01 -1.18 4.51
C PHE A 8 -18.56 -0.95 4.13
N GLU A 9 -18.33 -0.32 3.01
CA GLU A 9 -17.02 0.10 2.53
C GLU A 9 -17.02 1.59 2.26
N GLU A 10 -16.03 2.28 2.79
CA GLU A 10 -15.80 3.70 2.55
C GLU A 10 -14.36 3.94 2.10
N TRP A 11 -14.16 4.96 1.28
CA TRP A 11 -12.88 5.37 0.75
C TRP A 11 -12.62 6.84 1.07
N SER A 12 -11.36 7.20 1.39
CA SER A 12 -11.00 8.60 1.68
C SER A 12 -11.02 9.48 0.43
N ASP A 13 -10.97 8.89 -0.77
CA ASP A 13 -10.98 9.54 -2.06
C ASP A 13 -11.57 8.57 -3.11
N ASP A 14 -11.74 9.01 -4.35
CA ASP A 14 -12.28 8.19 -5.43
C ASP A 14 -11.27 7.07 -5.82
N PRO A 15 -11.58 5.80 -5.55
CA PRO A 15 -10.69 4.69 -5.89
C PRO A 15 -10.53 4.45 -7.39
N GLU A 16 -11.37 5.06 -8.24
CA GLU A 16 -11.29 4.94 -9.71
C GLU A 16 -10.29 5.95 -10.33
N GLN A 17 -9.85 6.96 -9.55
CA GLN A 17 -8.90 7.99 -9.99
C GLN A 17 -7.52 7.87 -9.36
N LEU A 18 -7.20 6.71 -8.79
CA LEU A 18 -5.97 6.49 -8.04
C LEU A 18 -4.75 6.38 -8.97
N GLN A 19 -3.62 6.99 -8.54
CA GLN A 19 -2.36 6.97 -9.25
C GLN A 19 -1.27 6.26 -8.43
N ALA A 20 -0.27 5.72 -9.11
CA ALA A 20 0.89 5.13 -8.44
C ALA A 20 1.58 6.17 -7.54
N GLY A 21 1.94 5.78 -6.31
CA GLY A 21 2.51 6.66 -5.30
C GLY A 21 1.49 7.49 -4.50
N GLN A 22 0.22 7.54 -4.89
CA GLN A 22 -0.83 8.24 -4.15
C GLN A 22 -1.38 7.35 -3.03
N SER A 23 -1.60 7.92 -1.84
CA SER A 23 -2.22 7.21 -0.73
C SER A 23 -3.73 7.33 -0.78
N ILE A 24 -4.43 6.23 -0.54
CA ILE A 24 -5.88 6.18 -0.31
C ILE A 24 -6.15 5.31 0.92
N THR A 25 -7.14 5.66 1.71
CA THR A 25 -7.56 4.85 2.85
C THR A 25 -8.88 4.14 2.56
N ARG A 26 -8.87 2.83 2.69
CA ARG A 26 -10.06 1.98 2.67
C ARG A 26 -10.50 1.72 4.11
N ARG A 27 -11.75 1.97 4.41
CA ARG A 27 -12.40 1.62 5.67
C ARG A 27 -13.49 0.59 5.39
N VAL A 28 -13.50 -0.47 6.19
CA VAL A 28 -14.55 -1.49 6.18
C VAL A 28 -15.19 -1.54 7.56
N ASP A 29 -16.50 -1.38 7.58
CA ASP A 29 -17.33 -1.40 8.78
C ASP A 29 -18.16 -2.69 8.82
N ILE A 30 -18.12 -3.39 9.96
CA ILE A 30 -19.02 -4.50 10.27
C ILE A 30 -20.00 -3.99 11.32
N ARG A 31 -21.27 -3.86 10.96
CA ARG A 31 -22.36 -3.51 11.86
C ARG A 31 -23.16 -4.77 12.19
N ALA A 32 -23.43 -5.00 13.45
CA ALA A 32 -24.25 -6.13 13.88
C ALA A 32 -25.27 -5.72 14.90
N GLU A 33 -26.47 -6.27 14.78
CA GLU A 33 -27.55 -6.14 15.77
C GLU A 33 -27.58 -7.37 16.67
N GLY A 34 -27.60 -7.11 17.99
CA GLY A 34 -27.58 -8.17 19.01
C GLY A 34 -26.19 -8.66 19.41
N LEU A 35 -25.11 -8.05 18.91
CA LEU A 35 -23.72 -8.36 19.26
C LEU A 35 -22.98 -7.10 19.72
N MET A 36 -22.03 -7.27 20.62
CA MET A 36 -21.04 -6.22 20.92
C MET A 36 -19.96 -6.17 19.81
N ALA A 37 -19.40 -4.99 19.59
CA ALA A 37 -18.31 -4.77 18.63
C ALA A 37 -17.10 -5.71 18.86
N ALA A 38 -16.77 -5.99 20.13
CA ALA A 38 -15.68 -6.91 20.49
C ALA A 38 -15.93 -8.38 20.09
N GLN A 39 -17.18 -8.76 19.83
CA GLN A 39 -17.57 -10.12 19.39
C GLN A 39 -17.52 -10.26 17.87
N LEU A 40 -17.40 -9.13 17.13
CA LEU A 40 -17.30 -9.14 15.68
C LEU A 40 -15.94 -9.67 15.22
N PRO A 41 -15.90 -10.47 14.14
CA PRO A 41 -14.63 -11.02 13.64
C PRO A 41 -13.71 -9.93 13.15
N LYS A 42 -12.40 -10.17 13.22
CA LYS A 42 -11.40 -9.39 12.53
C LYS A 42 -11.49 -9.65 11.03
N LEU A 43 -11.20 -8.63 10.24
CA LEU A 43 -11.07 -8.82 8.80
C LEU A 43 -9.85 -9.70 8.49
N PRO A 44 -9.91 -10.54 7.45
CA PRO A 44 -8.75 -11.29 6.99
C PRO A 44 -7.66 -10.31 6.52
N PRO A 45 -6.37 -10.62 6.73
CA PRO A 45 -5.29 -9.78 6.27
C PRO A 45 -5.33 -9.67 4.74
N LEU A 46 -5.27 -8.43 4.26
CA LEU A 46 -5.22 -8.14 2.84
C LEU A 46 -3.78 -8.34 2.34
N ASN A 47 -3.63 -9.02 1.20
CA ASN A 47 -2.34 -9.17 0.52
C ASN A 47 -2.52 -8.80 -0.95
N LEU A 48 -1.91 -7.67 -1.35
CA LEU A 48 -1.97 -7.14 -2.71
C LEU A 48 -0.53 -6.82 -3.17
N PRO A 49 0.11 -7.73 -3.91
CA PRO A 49 1.44 -7.48 -4.47
C PRO A 49 1.42 -6.19 -5.30
N GLY A 50 2.36 -5.29 -5.06
CA GLY A 50 2.43 -3.97 -5.72
C GLY A 50 1.69 -2.85 -4.99
N ILE A 51 0.99 -3.13 -3.90
CA ILE A 51 0.39 -2.13 -3.01
C ILE A 51 1.00 -2.25 -1.61
N LYS A 52 1.53 -1.17 -1.07
CA LYS A 52 1.93 -1.11 0.34
C LYS A 52 0.69 -0.88 1.19
N LEU A 53 0.50 -1.73 2.20
CA LEU A 53 -0.66 -1.72 3.08
C LEU A 53 -0.24 -1.34 4.49
N TYR A 54 -0.94 -0.39 5.08
CA TYR A 54 -0.72 0.10 6.44
C TYR A 54 -2.05 0.02 7.20
N PRO A 55 -2.32 -1.13 7.88
CA PRO A 55 -3.53 -1.27 8.69
C PRO A 55 -3.43 -0.39 9.93
N ASP A 56 -4.55 0.23 10.28
CA ASP A 56 -4.72 1.01 11.50
C ASP A 56 -5.34 0.15 12.62
N GLN A 57 -5.40 0.69 13.82
CA GLN A 57 -6.07 0.04 14.95
C GLN A 57 -7.58 0.01 14.71
N PRO A 58 -8.25 -1.13 14.98
CA PRO A 58 -9.69 -1.23 14.79
C PRO A 58 -10.45 -0.35 15.77
N GLY A 59 -11.42 0.41 15.27
CA GLY A 59 -12.42 1.10 16.07
C GLY A 59 -13.51 0.12 16.52
N LEU A 60 -13.87 0.15 17.80
CA LEU A 60 -14.95 -0.65 18.38
C LEU A 60 -15.94 0.27 19.07
N GLN A 61 -17.19 0.26 18.63
CA GLN A 61 -18.26 1.09 19.18
C GLN A 61 -19.50 0.23 19.48
N ASN A 62 -20.14 0.52 20.60
CA ASN A 62 -21.42 -0.09 20.97
C ASN A 62 -22.44 1.00 21.18
N THR A 63 -23.60 0.85 20.56
CA THR A 63 -24.76 1.72 20.75
C THR A 63 -25.97 0.85 21.07
N SER A 64 -27.03 1.48 21.60
CA SER A 64 -28.31 0.80 21.82
C SER A 64 -29.42 1.72 21.34
N ASP A 65 -30.36 1.14 20.62
CA ASP A 65 -31.59 1.83 20.17
C ASP A 65 -32.83 0.97 20.48
N GLU A 66 -33.96 1.27 19.89
CA GLU A 66 -35.22 0.52 20.07
C GLU A 66 -35.11 -0.93 19.58
N SER A 67 -34.21 -1.23 18.62
CA SER A 67 -33.96 -2.58 18.12
C SER A 67 -33.02 -3.40 19.02
N GLY A 68 -32.38 -2.74 19.99
CA GLY A 68 -31.48 -3.34 20.99
C GLY A 68 -30.03 -2.89 20.86
N LEU A 69 -29.11 -3.82 21.19
CA LEU A 69 -27.67 -3.58 21.16
C LEU A 69 -27.18 -3.62 19.71
N ILE A 70 -26.38 -2.61 19.33
CA ILE A 70 -25.69 -2.54 18.04
C ILE A 70 -24.17 -2.44 18.28
N GLY A 71 -23.42 -3.40 17.76
CA GLY A 71 -21.96 -3.34 17.71
C GLY A 71 -21.48 -2.91 16.34
N LEU A 72 -20.49 -2.02 16.32
CA LEU A 72 -19.80 -1.56 15.11
C LEU A 72 -18.29 -1.80 15.28
N ARG A 73 -17.71 -2.54 14.35
CA ARG A 73 -16.28 -2.72 14.20
C ARG A 73 -15.81 -2.08 12.90
N SER A 74 -14.90 -1.12 13.00
CA SER A 74 -14.32 -0.39 11.88
C SER A 74 -12.86 -0.77 11.72
N GLU A 75 -12.45 -1.18 10.54
CA GLU A 75 -11.03 -1.42 10.21
C GLU A 75 -10.61 -0.55 9.02
N SER A 76 -9.61 0.29 9.23
CA SER A 76 -9.05 1.17 8.22
C SER A 76 -7.68 0.68 7.76
N THR A 77 -7.40 0.78 6.47
CA THR A 77 -6.11 0.43 5.89
C THR A 77 -5.72 1.50 4.87
N ALA A 78 -4.60 2.19 5.11
CA ALA A 78 -4.01 3.04 4.11
C ALA A 78 -3.28 2.18 3.08
N MET A 79 -3.49 2.50 1.80
CA MET A 79 -3.02 1.76 0.64
C MET A 79 -2.22 2.70 -0.25
N ILE A 80 -0.99 2.30 -0.61
CA ILE A 80 -0.12 3.08 -1.50
C ILE A 80 0.33 2.16 -2.64
N PRO A 81 -0.29 2.25 -3.82
CA PRO A 81 0.17 1.52 -5.00
C PRO A 81 1.57 1.97 -5.40
N THR A 82 2.46 1.03 -5.66
CA THR A 82 3.85 1.34 -6.06
C THR A 82 4.05 1.34 -7.57
N GLN A 83 3.10 0.76 -8.31
CA GLN A 83 3.13 0.63 -9.76
C GLN A 83 1.73 0.82 -10.34
N PRO A 84 1.60 1.31 -11.58
CA PRO A 84 0.33 1.33 -12.30
C PRO A 84 -0.11 -0.09 -12.64
N GLY A 85 -1.42 -0.29 -12.80
CA GLY A 85 -2.00 -1.59 -13.16
C GLY A 85 -3.35 -1.83 -12.50
N ASP A 86 -3.91 -3.00 -12.75
CA ASP A 86 -5.18 -3.44 -12.20
C ASP A 86 -4.95 -4.34 -10.98
N TYR A 87 -5.55 -3.98 -9.84
CA TYR A 87 -5.44 -4.71 -8.57
C TYR A 87 -6.83 -5.11 -8.10
N THR A 88 -7.02 -6.41 -7.83
CA THR A 88 -8.32 -6.91 -7.39
C THR A 88 -8.33 -7.10 -5.89
N LEU A 89 -9.20 -6.35 -5.20
CA LEU A 89 -9.59 -6.60 -3.82
C LEU A 89 -10.49 -7.82 -3.77
N PRO A 90 -10.17 -8.83 -2.95
CA PRO A 90 -11.00 -10.02 -2.86
C PRO A 90 -12.35 -9.73 -2.22
N GLU A 91 -13.33 -10.56 -2.53
CA GLU A 91 -14.61 -10.59 -1.85
C GLU A 91 -14.39 -10.89 -0.36
N LEU A 92 -15.12 -10.17 0.51
CA LEU A 92 -15.18 -10.44 1.93
C LEU A 92 -16.51 -11.12 2.27
N ARG A 93 -16.44 -12.27 2.94
CA ARG A 93 -17.60 -13.03 3.36
C ARG A 93 -17.55 -13.27 4.86
N ILE A 94 -18.63 -12.94 5.58
CA ILE A 94 -18.81 -13.22 7.00
C ILE A 94 -20.01 -14.10 7.17
N ALA A 95 -19.77 -15.38 7.52
CA ALA A 95 -20.83 -16.33 7.83
C ALA A 95 -21.31 -16.11 9.28
N TRP A 96 -22.62 -16.09 9.49
CA TRP A 96 -23.23 -15.87 10.78
C TRP A 96 -24.55 -16.63 10.93
N TRP A 97 -25.05 -16.72 12.14
CA TRP A 97 -26.33 -17.33 12.44
C TRP A 97 -27.36 -16.26 12.76
N ASN A 98 -28.41 -16.17 11.93
CA ASN A 98 -29.51 -15.26 12.12
C ASN A 98 -30.45 -15.82 13.22
N THR A 99 -30.62 -15.05 14.33
CA THR A 99 -31.44 -15.49 15.47
C THR A 99 -32.93 -15.26 15.28
N GLU A 100 -33.33 -14.44 14.30
CA GLU A 100 -34.74 -14.19 13.98
C GLU A 100 -35.28 -15.24 13.02
N THR A 101 -34.52 -15.57 11.96
CA THR A 101 -34.91 -16.57 10.96
C THR A 101 -34.50 -17.98 11.36
N ASN A 102 -33.60 -18.08 12.38
CA ASN A 102 -32.99 -19.34 12.85
C ASN A 102 -32.28 -20.12 11.72
N GLN A 103 -31.53 -19.42 10.87
CA GLN A 103 -30.82 -19.96 9.72
C GLN A 103 -29.40 -19.38 9.59
N PRO A 104 -28.45 -20.10 8.94
CA PRO A 104 -27.16 -19.56 8.59
C PRO A 104 -27.30 -18.54 7.46
N GLU A 105 -26.64 -17.41 7.60
CA GLU A 105 -26.58 -16.33 6.60
C GLU A 105 -25.14 -15.90 6.34
N VAL A 106 -24.92 -15.15 5.26
CA VAL A 106 -23.60 -14.64 4.90
C VAL A 106 -23.74 -13.17 4.50
N ALA A 107 -23.04 -12.30 5.21
CA ALA A 107 -22.84 -10.92 4.78
C ALA A 107 -21.67 -10.88 3.78
N VAL A 108 -21.86 -10.18 2.66
CA VAL A 108 -20.91 -10.17 1.54
C VAL A 108 -20.58 -8.73 1.17
N LEU A 109 -19.29 -8.41 1.10
CA LEU A 109 -18.77 -7.25 0.42
C LEU A 109 -18.11 -7.73 -0.87
N PRO A 110 -18.60 -7.33 -2.05
CA PRO A 110 -18.14 -7.89 -3.32
C PRO A 110 -16.68 -7.54 -3.63
N ALA A 111 -16.02 -8.36 -4.43
CA ALA A 111 -14.71 -8.06 -4.97
C ALA A 111 -14.73 -6.76 -5.79
N ARG A 112 -13.67 -5.97 -5.71
CA ARG A 112 -13.51 -4.71 -6.46
C ARG A 112 -12.17 -4.67 -7.17
N THR A 113 -12.13 -4.23 -8.42
CA THR A 113 -10.88 -3.96 -9.13
C THR A 113 -10.54 -2.47 -9.06
N LEU A 114 -9.34 -2.17 -8.59
CA LEU A 114 -8.75 -0.83 -8.57
C LEU A 114 -7.88 -0.68 -9.81
N ARG A 115 -8.12 0.35 -10.61
CA ARG A 115 -7.29 0.73 -11.75
C ARG A 115 -6.36 1.85 -11.34
N ILE A 116 -5.06 1.55 -11.30
CA ILE A 116 -4.04 2.49 -10.87
C ILE A 116 -3.37 3.08 -12.10
N ALA A 117 -3.52 4.37 -12.30
CA ALA A 117 -2.85 5.09 -13.37
C ALA A 117 -1.37 5.33 -13.06
N ALA A 118 -0.54 5.54 -14.09
CA ALA A 118 0.83 5.96 -13.91
C ALA A 118 0.88 7.35 -13.27
N ALA A 119 1.86 7.57 -12.39
CA ALA A 119 2.11 8.90 -11.83
C ALA A 119 2.52 9.88 -12.94
N PRO A 120 2.10 11.16 -12.89
CA PRO A 120 2.54 12.18 -13.85
C PRO A 120 4.08 12.27 -13.83
N GLY A 121 4.72 12.06 -14.99
CA GLY A 121 6.18 12.11 -15.15
C GLY A 121 6.90 10.75 -15.08
N GLN A 122 6.23 9.63 -14.80
CA GLN A 122 6.78 8.31 -15.11
C GLN A 122 6.60 8.06 -16.62
N ILE A 123 7.68 8.26 -17.37
CA ILE A 123 7.75 7.74 -18.75
C ILE A 123 7.71 6.22 -18.59
N GLN A 124 6.60 5.62 -19.02
CA GLN A 124 6.56 4.17 -19.23
C GLN A 124 7.68 3.89 -20.21
N ASP A 125 8.71 3.15 -19.79
CA ASP A 125 9.63 2.51 -20.73
C ASP A 125 8.77 1.52 -21.54
N GLU A 126 8.23 2.02 -22.64
CA GLU A 126 7.64 1.20 -23.68
C GLU A 126 8.72 0.17 -24.08
N PRO A 127 8.44 -1.14 -24.04
CA PRO A 127 9.44 -2.13 -24.40
C PRO A 127 9.92 -1.80 -25.80
N THR A 128 11.12 -1.24 -25.91
CA THR A 128 11.79 -0.94 -27.16
C THR A 128 11.91 -2.26 -27.89
N GLN A 129 11.08 -2.47 -28.91
CA GLN A 129 11.28 -3.55 -29.85
C GLN A 129 12.73 -3.48 -30.33
N PRO A 130 13.49 -4.56 -30.33
CA PRO A 130 14.83 -4.54 -30.89
C PRO A 130 14.72 -4.16 -32.35
N SER A 131 15.05 -2.91 -32.66
CA SER A 131 15.25 -2.47 -34.03
C SER A 131 16.33 -3.36 -34.63
N THR A 132 15.96 -4.15 -35.62
CA THR A 132 16.87 -4.93 -36.45
C THR A 132 17.85 -3.94 -37.10
N VAL A 133 19.03 -3.78 -36.48
CA VAL A 133 20.12 -3.01 -37.05
C VAL A 133 20.64 -3.77 -38.24
N ALA A 134 20.37 -3.23 -39.41
CA ALA A 134 21.02 -3.64 -40.64
C ALA A 134 22.55 -3.52 -40.48
N ALA A 135 23.28 -4.57 -40.86
CA ALA A 135 24.73 -4.66 -40.79
C ALA A 135 25.38 -3.48 -41.52
N PRO A 136 26.42 -2.83 -40.96
CA PRO A 136 27.20 -1.84 -41.68
C PRO A 136 28.25 -2.51 -42.57
N PRO A 137 28.61 -1.87 -43.69
CA PRO A 137 29.65 -2.39 -44.58
C PRO A 137 31.05 -2.25 -43.95
N THR A 138 31.84 -3.25 -44.16
CA THR A 138 33.27 -3.37 -43.85
C THR A 138 34.06 -2.22 -44.50
N ALA A 139 34.78 -1.42 -43.71
CA ALA A 139 35.92 -0.64 -44.21
C ALA A 139 37.00 -0.56 -43.13
N ASP A 140 38.09 -1.16 -43.49
CA ASP A 140 39.44 -1.12 -42.95
C ASP A 140 39.87 0.33 -42.58
N ASN A 141 40.31 0.57 -41.33
CA ASN A 141 41.41 1.49 -41.04
C ASN A 141 41.82 1.33 -39.56
N ALA A 142 42.97 0.72 -39.40
CA ALA A 142 43.74 0.71 -38.18
C ALA A 142 44.36 2.09 -37.94
N ALA A 143 44.06 2.72 -36.80
CA ALA A 143 44.92 3.68 -36.13
C ALA A 143 44.47 3.86 -34.68
N GLU A 144 45.19 3.25 -33.77
CA GLU A 144 45.76 3.79 -32.55
C GLU A 144 44.95 4.92 -31.80
N PHE A 145 44.17 4.50 -30.80
CA PHE A 145 43.83 5.40 -29.70
C PHE A 145 43.88 4.63 -28.37
N ALA A 146 44.98 4.87 -27.63
CA ALA A 146 45.12 4.39 -26.26
C ALA A 146 44.16 5.21 -25.33
N PRO A 147 43.44 4.59 -24.37
CA PRO A 147 42.65 5.32 -23.42
C PRO A 147 43.54 5.94 -22.33
N ARG A 148 43.59 7.28 -22.27
CA ARG A 148 44.11 8.00 -21.10
C ARG A 148 43.11 7.91 -19.96
N ILE A 149 43.48 7.19 -18.90
CA ILE A 149 42.77 7.18 -17.63
C ILE A 149 43.14 8.48 -16.87
N PRO A 150 42.21 9.35 -16.50
CA PRO A 150 42.50 10.45 -15.60
C PRO A 150 42.66 9.90 -14.16
N ALA A 151 43.79 10.18 -13.53
CA ALA A 151 44.05 9.86 -12.14
C ALA A 151 43.03 10.61 -11.24
N ALA A 152 42.21 9.85 -10.49
CA ALA A 152 41.32 10.40 -9.51
C ALA A 152 42.12 10.95 -8.33
N THR A 153 42.02 12.26 -8.10
CA THR A 153 42.66 12.99 -7.00
C THR A 153 41.98 12.64 -5.69
N SER A 154 42.72 12.06 -4.77
CA SER A 154 42.28 11.58 -3.44
C SER A 154 41.98 12.70 -2.42
N ALA A 155 41.44 13.83 -2.83
CA ALA A 155 41.23 14.99 -1.93
C ALA A 155 39.81 15.04 -1.30
N GLN A 156 38.90 14.15 -1.64
CA GLN A 156 37.52 14.22 -1.11
C GLN A 156 37.21 13.34 0.10
N LEU A 157 38.13 12.47 0.50
CA LEU A 157 37.88 11.59 1.66
C LEU A 157 38.15 12.25 3.01
N PHE A 158 38.90 13.33 3.07
CA PHE A 158 39.27 13.97 4.36
C PHE A 158 38.18 14.84 4.97
N TRP A 159 37.17 15.27 4.20
CA TRP A 159 36.08 16.10 4.71
C TRP A 159 35.04 15.33 5.51
N LEU A 160 34.85 14.03 5.25
CA LEU A 160 33.88 13.19 5.96
C LEU A 160 34.31 12.82 7.38
N TYR A 161 35.61 12.72 7.63
CA TYR A 161 36.13 12.37 8.99
C TYR A 161 36.18 13.58 9.93
N GLY A 162 36.22 14.82 9.40
CA GLY A 162 36.20 16.03 10.21
C GLY A 162 34.83 16.32 10.86
N ILE A 163 33.74 15.95 10.22
CA ILE A 163 32.37 16.19 10.73
C ILE A 163 31.99 15.19 11.84
N ILE A 164 32.46 13.96 11.73
CA ILE A 164 32.19 12.91 12.76
C ILE A 164 32.96 13.18 14.05
N GLY A 165 34.19 13.73 13.96
CA GLY A 165 34.99 14.08 15.14
C GLY A 165 34.41 15.26 15.95
N ALA A 166 33.80 16.23 15.30
CA ALA A 166 33.21 17.40 15.96
C ALA A 166 31.91 17.06 16.73
N LEU A 167 31.13 16.09 16.26
CA LEU A 167 29.89 15.66 16.92
C LEU A 167 30.13 14.79 18.18
N LEU A 168 31.26 14.08 18.26
CA LEU A 168 31.60 13.27 19.44
C LEU A 168 32.16 14.12 20.58
N LEU A 169 32.82 15.25 20.29
CA LEU A 169 33.32 16.18 21.32
C LEU A 169 32.23 17.03 21.95
N SER A 170 31.16 17.33 21.22
CA SER A 170 30.03 18.10 21.75
C SER A 170 29.17 17.34 22.76
N ASN A 171 29.16 16.01 22.72
CA ASN A 171 28.40 15.18 23.67
C ASN A 171 29.13 14.93 25.00
N LEU A 172 30.44 15.22 25.10
CA LEU A 172 31.20 14.98 26.33
C LEU A 172 31.19 16.20 27.27
N VAL A 173 30.76 17.38 26.80
CA VAL A 173 30.72 18.61 27.59
C VAL A 173 29.35 18.81 28.29
N CYS A 174 28.33 18.04 27.94
CA CYS A 174 26.98 18.18 28.52
C CYS A 174 26.70 17.20 29.69
N LEU A 175 27.66 16.42 30.15
CA LEU A 175 27.52 15.44 31.26
C LEU A 175 28.57 15.66 32.36
N GLY A 176 28.95 16.92 32.60
CA GLY A 176 29.76 17.34 33.72
C GLY A 176 29.06 18.35 34.58
#